data_607141a4e10101da41fc9556e766f09d
#
_entry.id   607141a4e10101da41fc9556e766f09d
#
_cell.length_a   1.000
_cell.length_b   1.000
_cell.length_c   1.000
_cell.angle_alpha   90.00
_cell.angle_beta   90.00
_cell.angle_gamma   90.00
#
_symmetry.space_group_name_H-M   'P 1'
#
loop_
_entity.id
_entity.type
_entity.pdbx_description
1 polymer ?
#
loop_
_entity_poly.entity_id
_entity_poly.type
_entity_poly.pdbx_seq_one_letter_code
_entity_poly.pdbx_strand_id
1 'polypeptide(L)'
;RVRRQCQMCIRDRGCIAPKDISYIRQQGEQQEKCLVFEGMMDYLSFLTLRMKNCPTMPNLDGQDYVVLNSVANVSKAMDVLHGYERIHCLLDNDEAGRNAYLELAREFSGRIRDFSDNYNGHKDLNDYLCGKWQNVTVNPPPRTIVKPKKKGLGL
;
A
#
# COMPACT_ATOMS: atom_id res chain seq x y z
N ARG A 1 -1.46 -14.51 38.67
CA ARG A 1 -0.99 -13.17 38.20
C ARG A 1 -0.45 -13.20 36.78
N VAL A 2 0.18 -14.28 36.31
CA VAL A 2 0.75 -14.41 34.95
C VAL A 2 -0.33 -14.47 33.86
N ARG A 3 -1.49 -15.11 34.11
CA ARG A 3 -2.59 -15.21 33.13
C ARG A 3 -3.27 -13.88 32.76
N ARG A 4 -3.27 -12.87 33.66
CA ARG A 4 -3.84 -11.54 33.33
C ARG A 4 -2.94 -10.73 32.39
N GLN A 5 -1.63 -10.91 32.48
CA GLN A 5 -0.68 -10.24 31.58
C GLN A 5 -0.78 -10.74 30.14
N CYS A 6 -0.95 -12.06 29.93
CA CYS A 6 -1.15 -12.61 28.58
C CYS A 6 -2.45 -12.16 27.92
N GLN A 7 -3.56 -11.99 28.68
CA GLN A 7 -4.81 -11.48 28.13
C GLN A 7 -4.76 -9.99 27.78
N MET A 8 -3.99 -9.19 28.50
CA MET A 8 -3.75 -7.78 28.12
C MET A 8 -2.91 -7.67 26.86
N CYS A 9 -1.90 -8.51 26.66
CA CYS A 9 -1.08 -8.52 25.43
C CYS A 9 -1.86 -8.92 24.18
N ILE A 10 -2.95 -9.69 24.30
CA ILE A 10 -3.80 -10.09 23.16
C ILE A 10 -4.85 -9.00 22.85
N ARG A 11 -5.25 -8.19 23.80
CA ARG A 11 -6.22 -7.09 23.61
C ARG A 11 -5.58 -5.76 23.24
N ASP A 12 -4.45 -5.44 23.82
CA ASP A 12 -3.65 -4.29 23.42
C ASP A 12 -2.76 -4.73 22.26
N ARG A 13 -3.21 -4.46 21.06
CA ARG A 13 -2.31 -4.39 19.91
C ARG A 13 -1.38 -3.22 20.19
N GLY A 14 -0.35 -3.49 20.97
CA GLY A 14 0.63 -2.51 21.39
C GLY A 14 1.29 -1.92 20.17
N CYS A 15 1.05 -0.65 19.94
CA CYS A 15 1.78 0.09 18.95
C CYS A 15 2.97 0.75 19.64
N ILE A 16 4.18 0.43 19.21
CA ILE A 16 5.36 1.16 19.61
C ILE A 16 5.28 2.54 18.95
N ALA A 17 5.04 3.58 19.74
CA ALA A 17 5.05 4.95 19.30
C ALA A 17 6.50 5.50 19.26
N PRO A 18 6.79 6.48 18.33
CA PRO A 18 5.87 7.02 17.33
C PRO A 18 5.76 6.08 16.11
N LYS A 19 4.55 5.91 15.58
CA LYS A 19 4.36 5.28 14.28
C LYS A 19 4.93 6.22 13.22
N ASP A 20 5.90 5.75 12.49
CA ASP A 20 6.43 6.45 11.33
C ASP A 20 6.39 5.55 10.10
N ILE A 21 6.62 6.13 8.92
CA ILE A 21 6.77 5.35 7.70
C ILE A 21 8.04 4.50 7.77
N SER A 22 8.00 3.33 7.15
CA SER A 22 9.22 2.55 6.87
C SER A 22 9.58 2.75 5.41
N TYR A 23 10.74 3.34 5.15
CA TYR A 23 11.26 3.55 3.80
C TYR A 23 12.41 2.58 3.54
N ILE A 24 12.23 1.70 2.58
CA ILE A 24 13.16 0.61 2.25
C ILE A 24 13.69 0.88 0.84
N ARG A 25 14.93 1.33 0.76
CA ARG A 25 15.66 1.57 -0.49
C ARG A 25 16.50 0.35 -0.84
N GLN A 26 16.61 0.12 -2.14
CA GLN A 26 17.58 -0.82 -2.66
C GLN A 26 19.00 -0.21 -2.60
N GLN A 27 20.01 -1.07 -2.62
CA GLN A 27 21.40 -0.61 -2.66
C GLN A 27 21.69 0.09 -4.00
N GLY A 28 22.41 1.22 -3.93
CA GLY A 28 22.76 2.01 -5.09
C GLY A 28 21.90 3.25 -5.26
N GLU A 29 21.60 3.61 -6.51
CA GLU A 29 20.78 4.77 -6.83
C GLU A 29 19.30 4.52 -6.52
N GLN A 30 18.56 5.60 -6.30
CA GLN A 30 17.11 5.55 -6.10
C GLN A 30 16.44 4.95 -7.34
N GLN A 31 15.54 4.01 -7.12
CA GLN A 31 14.80 3.39 -8.21
C GLN A 31 13.74 4.36 -8.77
N GLU A 32 13.37 4.22 -10.05
CA GLU A 32 12.31 5.03 -10.66
C GLU A 32 10.92 4.71 -10.08
N LYS A 33 10.76 3.52 -9.54
CA LYS A 33 9.49 2.98 -9.07
C LYS A 33 9.50 2.75 -7.56
N CYS A 34 8.42 3.18 -6.90
CA CYS A 34 8.16 2.90 -5.50
C CYS A 34 6.83 2.15 -5.33
N LEU A 35 6.81 1.14 -4.48
CA LEU A 35 5.61 0.46 -4.04
C LEU A 35 5.23 0.93 -2.64
N VAL A 36 3.94 1.25 -2.45
CA VAL A 36 3.40 1.76 -1.18
C VAL A 36 2.45 0.74 -0.59
N PHE A 37 2.69 0.36 0.67
CA PHE A 37 1.87 -0.57 1.44
C PHE A 37 1.28 0.13 2.67
N GLU A 38 0.11 -0.32 3.12
CA GLU A 38 -0.47 0.21 4.36
C GLU A 38 0.24 -0.34 5.58
N GLY A 39 0.48 -1.67 5.62
CA GLY A 39 1.08 -2.36 6.75
C GLY A 39 2.32 -3.17 6.38
N MET A 40 3.16 -3.43 7.39
CA MET A 40 4.37 -4.25 7.23
C MET A 40 4.04 -5.68 6.80
N MET A 41 2.88 -6.22 7.25
CA MET A 41 2.48 -7.58 6.87
C MET A 41 2.14 -7.68 5.38
N ASP A 42 1.58 -6.63 4.78
CA ASP A 42 1.29 -6.59 3.35
C ASP A 42 2.57 -6.53 2.52
N TYR A 43 3.54 -5.73 2.97
CA TYR A 43 4.87 -5.71 2.36
C TYR A 43 5.52 -7.11 2.39
N LEU A 44 5.52 -7.79 3.54
CA LEU A 44 6.09 -9.15 3.66
C LEU A 44 5.30 -10.17 2.82
N SER A 45 3.99 -10.01 2.73
CA SER A 45 3.14 -10.84 1.87
C SER A 45 3.45 -10.63 0.39
N PHE A 46 3.69 -9.39 -0.02
CA PHE A 46 4.16 -9.08 -1.38
C PHE A 46 5.48 -9.78 -1.70
N LEU A 47 6.48 -9.68 -0.82
CA LEU A 47 7.77 -10.36 -1.02
C LEU A 47 7.57 -11.88 -1.15
N THR A 48 6.74 -12.47 -0.28
CA THR A 48 6.44 -13.90 -0.29
C THR A 48 5.78 -14.32 -1.61
N LEU A 49 4.78 -13.56 -2.07
CA LEU A 49 4.09 -13.83 -3.34
C LEU A 49 5.04 -13.71 -4.53
N ARG A 50 5.91 -12.71 -4.55
CA ARG A 50 6.90 -12.53 -5.61
C ARG A 50 7.88 -13.70 -5.66
N MET A 51 8.42 -14.10 -4.52
CA MET A 51 9.33 -15.24 -4.42
C MET A 51 8.64 -16.56 -4.81
N LYS A 52 7.37 -16.74 -4.43
CA LYS A 52 6.60 -17.95 -4.75
C LYS A 52 6.24 -18.02 -6.23
N ASN A 53 5.84 -16.91 -6.85
CA ASN A 53 5.36 -16.87 -8.23
C ASN A 53 6.50 -16.73 -9.25
N CYS A 54 7.65 -16.18 -8.86
CA CYS A 54 8.81 -15.95 -9.72
C CYS A 54 10.11 -16.38 -8.99
N PRO A 55 10.29 -17.68 -8.69
CA PRO A 55 11.38 -18.13 -7.81
C PRO A 55 12.78 -17.90 -8.40
N THR A 56 12.90 -17.86 -9.72
CA THR A 56 14.19 -17.68 -10.41
C THR A 56 14.59 -16.22 -10.58
N MET A 57 13.61 -15.32 -10.71
CA MET A 57 13.80 -13.87 -10.86
C MET A 57 12.66 -13.10 -10.20
N PRO A 58 12.62 -13.01 -8.87
CA PRO A 58 11.54 -12.33 -8.15
C PRO A 58 11.50 -10.83 -8.41
N ASN A 59 12.58 -10.24 -8.95
CA ASN A 59 12.71 -8.80 -9.27
C ASN A 59 12.32 -7.90 -8.09
N LEU A 60 12.89 -8.17 -6.93
CA LEU A 60 12.66 -7.41 -5.71
C LEU A 60 13.49 -6.12 -5.67
N ASP A 61 14.59 -6.09 -6.43
CA ASP A 61 15.58 -5.01 -6.42
C ASP A 61 15.27 -3.90 -7.45
N GLY A 62 14.26 -4.08 -8.28
CA GLY A 62 13.86 -3.11 -9.32
C GLY A 62 12.92 -2.01 -8.84
N GLN A 63 12.71 -1.87 -7.54
CA GLN A 63 11.85 -0.87 -6.93
C GLN A 63 12.21 -0.63 -5.46
N ASP A 64 11.90 0.57 -4.99
CA ASP A 64 11.94 0.91 -3.56
C ASP A 64 10.55 0.69 -2.93
N TYR A 65 10.49 0.68 -1.60
CA TYR A 65 9.26 0.40 -0.87
C TYR A 65 9.02 1.42 0.23
N VAL A 66 7.76 1.82 0.38
CA VAL A 66 7.27 2.63 1.50
C VAL A 66 6.15 1.87 2.19
N VAL A 67 6.27 1.70 3.49
CA VAL A 67 5.19 1.17 4.34
C VAL A 67 4.70 2.30 5.23
N LEU A 68 3.41 2.61 5.13
CA LEU A 68 2.80 3.71 5.87
C LEU A 68 2.76 3.43 7.38
N ASN A 69 2.63 2.16 7.78
CA ASN A 69 2.37 1.70 9.15
C ASN A 69 1.08 2.28 9.78
N SER A 70 0.48 3.24 9.12
CA SER A 70 -0.84 3.82 9.41
C SER A 70 -1.21 4.77 8.27
N VAL A 71 -2.48 4.82 7.87
CA VAL A 71 -2.99 5.81 6.91
C VAL A 71 -2.76 7.26 7.36
N ALA A 72 -2.62 7.52 8.66
CA ALA A 72 -2.29 8.84 9.19
C ALA A 72 -0.89 9.36 8.76
N ASN A 73 -0.03 8.48 8.25
CA ASN A 73 1.31 8.84 7.78
C ASN A 73 1.38 9.15 6.27
N VAL A 74 0.25 9.24 5.57
CA VAL A 74 0.21 9.53 4.13
C VAL A 74 0.98 10.81 3.79
N SER A 75 0.80 11.89 4.57
CA SER A 75 1.50 13.15 4.36
C SER A 75 3.03 13.02 4.44
N LYS A 76 3.53 12.22 5.37
CA LYS A 76 4.98 11.95 5.49
C LYS A 76 5.50 11.12 4.32
N ALA A 77 4.69 10.20 3.80
CA ALA A 77 5.07 9.42 2.63
C ALA A 77 5.16 10.27 1.37
N MET A 78 4.36 11.34 1.25
CA MET A 78 4.41 12.26 0.11
C MET A 78 5.79 12.85 -0.09
N ASP A 79 6.47 13.28 0.99
CA ASP A 79 7.81 13.87 0.92
C ASP A 79 8.82 12.91 0.27
N VAL A 80 8.71 11.61 0.58
CA VAL A 80 9.56 10.58 -0.01
C VAL A 80 9.14 10.27 -1.45
N LEU A 81 7.83 10.22 -1.72
CA LEU A 81 7.27 9.80 -3.00
C LEU A 81 7.48 10.82 -4.13
N HIS A 82 7.75 12.10 -3.81
CA HIS A 82 8.06 13.12 -4.83
C HIS A 82 9.23 12.75 -5.74
N GLY A 83 10.18 11.99 -5.23
CA GLY A 83 11.36 11.54 -5.98
C GLY A 83 11.12 10.42 -6.99
N TYR A 84 9.90 9.87 -7.08
CA TYR A 84 9.60 8.70 -7.91
C TYR A 84 8.79 9.05 -9.15
N GLU A 85 9.14 8.43 -10.28
CA GLU A 85 8.39 8.56 -11.53
C GLU A 85 7.13 7.69 -11.56
N ARG A 86 7.18 6.57 -10.87
CA ARG A 86 6.08 5.58 -10.83
C ARG A 86 5.80 5.14 -9.40
N ILE A 87 4.57 5.32 -8.97
CA ILE A 87 4.10 4.97 -7.63
C ILE A 87 2.99 3.93 -7.76
N HIS A 88 3.18 2.78 -7.15
CA HIS A 88 2.20 1.69 -7.15
C HIS A 88 1.68 1.47 -5.74
N CYS A 89 0.39 1.69 -5.53
CA CYS A 89 -0.25 1.53 -4.23
C CYS A 89 -0.86 0.13 -4.08
N LEU A 90 -0.53 -0.52 -2.98
CA LEU A 90 -1.09 -1.79 -2.53
C LEU A 90 -1.65 -1.57 -1.12
N LEU A 91 -2.72 -0.77 -1.02
CA LEU A 91 -3.37 -0.39 0.23
C LEU A 91 -4.59 -1.27 0.50
N ASP A 92 -5.09 -1.26 1.74
CA ASP A 92 -6.24 -2.06 2.14
C ASP A 92 -7.49 -1.76 1.30
N ASN A 93 -8.30 -2.78 1.05
CA ASN A 93 -9.57 -2.67 0.33
C ASN A 93 -10.72 -2.17 1.21
N ASP A 94 -10.41 -1.34 2.22
CA ASP A 94 -11.39 -0.70 3.08
C ASP A 94 -11.50 0.82 2.80
N GLU A 95 -12.33 1.52 3.56
CA GLU A 95 -12.57 2.95 3.38
C GLU A 95 -11.30 3.78 3.66
N ALA A 96 -10.52 3.39 4.68
CA ALA A 96 -9.31 4.10 5.07
C ALA A 96 -8.22 3.99 3.99
N GLY A 97 -7.98 2.79 3.46
CA GLY A 97 -7.03 2.57 2.37
C GLY A 97 -7.45 3.28 1.08
N ARG A 98 -8.75 3.28 0.75
CA ARG A 98 -9.27 4.05 -0.41
C ARG A 98 -9.08 5.55 -0.26
N ASN A 99 -9.34 6.11 0.92
CA ASN A 99 -9.14 7.54 1.18
C ASN A 99 -7.67 7.92 1.12
N ALA A 100 -6.78 7.08 1.67
CA ALA A 100 -5.34 7.25 1.57
C ALA A 100 -4.86 7.23 0.11
N TYR A 101 -5.36 6.29 -0.71
CA TYR A 101 -5.06 6.29 -2.15
C TYR A 101 -5.54 7.55 -2.84
N LEU A 102 -6.76 8.03 -2.56
CA LEU A 102 -7.30 9.24 -3.19
C LEU A 102 -6.49 10.49 -2.81
N GLU A 103 -5.99 10.56 -1.59
CA GLU A 103 -5.13 11.64 -1.13
C GLU A 103 -3.81 11.65 -1.91
N LEU A 104 -3.15 10.50 -2.01
CA LEU A 104 -1.94 10.34 -2.82
C LEU A 104 -2.19 10.62 -4.31
N ALA A 105 -3.34 10.18 -4.86
CA ALA A 105 -3.67 10.36 -6.26
C ALA A 105 -3.93 11.82 -6.66
N ARG A 106 -4.35 12.67 -5.72
CA ARG A 106 -4.46 14.12 -5.95
C ARG A 106 -3.09 14.76 -6.15
N GLU A 107 -2.11 14.35 -5.36
CA GLU A 107 -0.73 14.88 -5.42
C GLU A 107 0.04 14.31 -6.61
N PHE A 108 -0.03 13.00 -6.82
CA PHE A 108 0.79 12.29 -7.81
C PHE A 108 0.03 11.91 -9.09
N SER A 109 -0.93 12.74 -9.51
CA SER A 109 -1.73 12.48 -10.71
C SER A 109 -0.86 12.16 -11.93
N GLY A 110 -1.16 11.02 -12.59
CA GLY A 110 -0.42 10.54 -13.76
C GLY A 110 0.78 9.64 -13.47
N ARG A 111 1.32 9.66 -12.24
CA ARG A 111 2.45 8.82 -11.81
C ARG A 111 2.04 7.68 -10.89
N ILE A 112 0.82 7.73 -10.34
CA ILE A 112 0.32 6.78 -9.36
C ILE A 112 -0.67 5.79 -9.99
N ARG A 113 -0.62 4.54 -9.52
CA ARG A 113 -1.55 3.48 -9.90
C ARG A 113 -1.98 2.69 -8.68
N ASP A 114 -3.25 2.32 -8.65
CA ASP A 114 -3.82 1.43 -7.65
C ASP A 114 -3.66 -0.02 -8.12
N PHE A 115 -3.11 -0.85 -7.26
CA PHE A 115 -2.93 -2.28 -7.47
C PHE A 115 -3.76 -3.13 -6.51
N SER A 116 -4.60 -2.52 -5.69
CA SER A 116 -5.46 -3.24 -4.74
C SER A 116 -6.50 -4.14 -5.42
N ASP A 117 -6.82 -3.89 -6.71
CA ASP A 117 -7.68 -4.77 -7.50
C ASP A 117 -7.10 -6.18 -7.70
N ASN A 118 -5.77 -6.36 -7.56
CA ASN A 118 -5.13 -7.67 -7.69
C ASN A 118 -5.49 -8.64 -6.55
N TYR A 119 -6.01 -8.12 -5.44
CA TYR A 119 -6.50 -8.91 -4.30
C TYR A 119 -7.95 -8.55 -3.95
N ASN A 120 -8.74 -8.26 -4.98
CA ASN A 120 -10.16 -7.99 -4.81
C ASN A 120 -10.87 -9.19 -4.16
N GLY A 121 -11.81 -8.91 -3.23
CA GLY A 121 -12.45 -9.93 -2.39
C GLY A 121 -11.70 -10.24 -1.08
N HIS A 122 -10.52 -9.68 -0.91
CA HIS A 122 -9.74 -9.74 0.32
C HIS A 122 -9.56 -8.34 0.90
N LYS A 123 -9.44 -8.23 2.23
CA LYS A 123 -9.25 -6.94 2.88
C LYS A 123 -7.93 -6.31 2.48
N ASP A 124 -6.89 -7.11 2.52
CA ASP A 124 -5.51 -6.71 2.30
C ASP A 124 -4.72 -7.82 1.59
N LEU A 125 -3.49 -7.55 1.27
CA LEU A 125 -2.62 -8.49 0.55
C LEU A 125 -2.25 -9.71 1.43
N ASN A 126 -2.17 -9.55 2.74
CA ASN A 126 -1.92 -10.65 3.66
C ASN A 126 -3.11 -11.61 3.74
N ASP A 127 -4.33 -11.10 3.76
CA ASP A 127 -5.54 -11.93 3.70
C ASP A 127 -5.63 -12.68 2.36
N TYR A 128 -5.24 -12.05 1.25
CA TYR A 128 -5.10 -12.72 -0.04
C TYR A 128 -4.09 -13.87 -0.01
N LEU A 129 -2.88 -13.63 0.52
CA LEU A 129 -1.85 -14.67 0.67
C LEU A 129 -2.34 -15.84 1.53
N CYS A 130 -3.10 -15.54 2.58
CA CYS A 130 -3.64 -16.53 3.53
C CYS A 130 -4.95 -17.20 3.05
N GLY A 131 -5.51 -16.78 1.91
CA GLY A 131 -6.78 -17.31 1.39
C GLY A 131 -8.00 -16.93 2.22
N LYS A 132 -7.96 -15.83 2.97
CA LYS A 132 -9.06 -15.33 3.78
C LYS A 132 -9.93 -14.37 2.97
N TRP A 133 -11.16 -14.77 2.67
CA TRP A 133 -12.13 -13.95 1.93
C TRP A 133 -12.87 -12.98 2.84
N GLN A 134 -13.09 -11.76 2.37
CA GLN A 134 -14.06 -10.87 3.01
C GLN A 134 -15.48 -11.32 2.64
N ASN A 135 -16.34 -11.40 3.65
CA ASN A 135 -17.80 -11.47 3.43
C ASN A 135 -18.30 -10.05 3.08
N VAL A 136 -17.94 -9.55 1.90
CA VAL A 136 -18.34 -8.19 1.48
C VAL A 136 -19.67 -8.27 0.74
N THR A 137 -20.72 -7.80 1.41
CA THR A 137 -22.04 -7.51 0.82
C THR A 137 -22.12 -6.10 0.22
N VAL A 138 -21.03 -5.49 -0.22
CA VAL A 138 -21.06 -4.15 -0.83
C VAL A 138 -20.16 -4.10 -2.04
N ASN A 139 -20.76 -3.96 -3.22
CA ASN A 139 -20.05 -3.60 -4.43
C ASN A 139 -19.43 -2.20 -4.24
N PRO A 140 -18.11 -2.03 -4.32
CA PRO A 140 -17.53 -0.70 -4.34
C PRO A 140 -18.01 0.05 -5.59
N PRO A 141 -18.29 1.36 -5.49
CA PRO A 141 -18.63 2.14 -6.67
C PRO A 141 -17.46 2.09 -7.67
N PRO A 142 -17.73 2.07 -8.98
CA PRO A 142 -16.68 2.03 -9.98
C PRO A 142 -15.73 3.22 -9.81
N ARG A 143 -14.45 2.93 -9.76
CA ARG A 143 -13.39 3.95 -9.64
C ARG A 143 -13.36 4.75 -10.94
N THR A 144 -13.98 5.92 -10.94
CA THR A 144 -14.02 6.79 -12.12
C THR A 144 -12.62 7.39 -12.30
N ILE A 145 -11.91 6.90 -13.32
CA ILE A 145 -10.68 7.55 -13.78
C ILE A 145 -11.10 8.88 -14.40
N VAL A 146 -10.86 9.99 -13.69
CA VAL A 146 -11.04 11.33 -14.25
C VAL A 146 -9.98 11.52 -15.32
N LYS A 147 -10.36 11.34 -16.59
CA LYS A 147 -9.49 11.68 -17.72
C LYS A 147 -9.20 13.18 -17.68
N PRO A 148 -7.95 13.62 -17.83
CA PRO A 148 -7.63 15.05 -17.88
C PRO A 148 -8.40 15.70 -19.03
N LYS A 149 -9.14 16.78 -18.74
CA LYS A 149 -9.79 17.61 -19.77
C LYS A 149 -8.71 18.14 -20.71
N LYS A 150 -8.71 17.74 -21.96
CA LYS A 150 -7.93 18.41 -23.00
C LYS A 150 -8.36 19.88 -23.02
N LYS A 151 -7.45 20.80 -22.68
CA LYS A 151 -7.63 22.22 -22.98
C LYS A 151 -7.69 22.35 -24.49
N GLY A 152 -8.87 22.67 -25.02
CA GLY A 152 -9.01 23.06 -26.42
C GLY A 152 -8.20 24.35 -26.63
N LEU A 153 -7.29 24.33 -27.60
CA LEU A 153 -6.76 25.55 -28.19
C LEU A 153 -7.92 26.21 -28.92
N GLY A 154 -8.43 27.31 -28.36
CA GLY A 154 -9.24 28.26 -29.11
C GLY A 154 -8.33 29.08 -29.99
N LEU A 155 -8.58 29.05 -31.29
CA LEU A 155 -8.14 30.07 -32.27
C LEU A 155 -9.02 31.31 -32.11
#